data_1ba2a307b370104a0229206591087a35
#
_entry.id   1ba2a307b370104a0229206591087a35
#
_cell.length_a   1.000
_cell.length_b   1.000
_cell.length_c   1.000
_cell.angle_alpha   90.00
_cell.angle_beta   90.00
_cell.angle_gamma   90.00
#
_symmetry.space_group_name_H-M   'P 1'
#
loop_
_entity.id
_entity.type
_entity.pdbx_description
1 polymer ?
#
loop_
_entity_poly.entity_id
_entity_poly.type
_entity_poly.pdbx_seq_one_letter_code
_entity_poly.pdbx_strand_id
1 'polypeptide(L)'
;MSSSPTNASSPPVATSVPGAAVGLTLLAVAVAVGLPGNALVLWSCAVTHRRTIPVLLISHLALADVVTLLTGPFYLRALSVGQWDMGLAICHGCHYLCAAAMYVSVFLIALLGLHRCLAVSRPAMAVVTAGGHAGQLAHGAAAATWLVALVLAVPSIVFRRVENGHCRRVHSTEAWLVFHNLLETILGWALPLTAVAIGYGLLIRRLRQTRLAQRGRTFRLVVAVVVAFAVTWGPYHLASLLEVVVVAQGGGGTLEVVARATRPPATALAFLSSAMNPLLYACAGRGLRRGTGRSLLPRLLEISAIAGSTR
;
A
#
# COMPACT_ATOMS: atom_id res chain seq x y z
N MET A 1 -65.35 -15.31 -17.58
CA MET A 1 -64.36 -15.45 -16.49
C MET A 1 -63.11 -16.05 -17.14
N SER A 2 -62.20 -15.19 -17.49
CA SER A 2 -60.91 -15.60 -18.10
C SER A 2 -59.80 -15.03 -17.17
N SER A 3 -59.13 -15.87 -16.43
CA SER A 3 -58.03 -15.52 -15.58
C SER A 3 -56.76 -15.53 -16.38
N SER A 4 -56.13 -14.34 -16.50
CA SER A 4 -54.79 -14.15 -17.09
C SER A 4 -53.75 -14.70 -16.14
N PRO A 5 -52.70 -15.40 -16.65
CA PRO A 5 -51.60 -15.86 -15.81
C PRO A 5 -50.70 -14.67 -15.43
N THR A 6 -50.45 -14.51 -14.13
CA THR A 6 -49.45 -13.60 -13.59
C THR A 6 -48.06 -14.02 -14.03
N ASN A 7 -47.40 -13.17 -14.83
CA ASN A 7 -45.99 -13.28 -15.14
C ASN A 7 -45.17 -13.15 -13.84
N ALA A 8 -44.70 -14.26 -13.31
CA ALA A 8 -43.65 -14.28 -12.32
C ALA A 8 -42.35 -13.82 -12.99
N SER A 9 -41.95 -12.57 -12.75
CA SER A 9 -40.65 -12.07 -13.13
C SER A 9 -39.58 -12.83 -12.41
N SER A 10 -38.79 -13.62 -13.16
CA SER A 10 -37.57 -14.26 -12.66
C SER A 10 -36.67 -13.22 -11.99
N PRO A 11 -36.07 -13.52 -10.84
CA PRO A 11 -35.13 -12.60 -10.21
C PRO A 11 -33.98 -12.30 -11.18
N PRO A 12 -33.46 -11.07 -11.23
CA PRO A 12 -32.38 -10.71 -12.12
C PRO A 12 -31.19 -11.60 -11.81
N VAL A 13 -30.72 -12.31 -12.82
CA VAL A 13 -29.46 -13.08 -12.76
C VAL A 13 -28.37 -12.06 -12.44
N ALA A 14 -27.82 -12.15 -11.23
CA ALA A 14 -26.69 -11.33 -10.82
C ALA A 14 -25.54 -11.63 -11.79
N THR A 15 -25.30 -10.72 -12.75
CA THR A 15 -24.16 -10.81 -13.66
C THR A 15 -22.91 -10.62 -12.80
N SER A 16 -22.26 -11.72 -12.44
CA SER A 16 -21.03 -11.71 -11.65
C SER A 16 -19.99 -10.89 -12.38
N VAL A 17 -19.48 -9.84 -11.75
CA VAL A 17 -18.39 -9.04 -12.30
C VAL A 17 -17.20 -9.96 -12.57
N PRO A 18 -16.64 -9.99 -13.79
CA PRO A 18 -15.50 -10.83 -14.09
C PRO A 18 -14.36 -10.59 -13.08
N GLY A 19 -13.81 -11.66 -12.53
CA GLY A 19 -12.75 -11.58 -11.51
C GLY A 19 -13.23 -11.29 -10.07
N ALA A 20 -14.53 -11.13 -9.82
CA ALA A 20 -15.07 -10.84 -8.47
C ALA A 20 -14.73 -11.93 -7.46
N ALA A 21 -14.81 -13.19 -7.82
CA ALA A 21 -14.49 -14.31 -6.92
C ALA A 21 -13.01 -14.28 -6.48
N VAL A 22 -12.09 -14.02 -7.42
CA VAL A 22 -10.66 -13.87 -7.13
C VAL A 22 -10.44 -12.65 -6.23
N GLY A 23 -11.05 -11.51 -6.58
CA GLY A 23 -10.99 -10.29 -5.77
C GLY A 23 -11.51 -10.51 -4.36
N LEU A 24 -12.63 -11.19 -4.19
CA LEU A 24 -13.24 -11.52 -2.89
C LEU A 24 -12.29 -12.36 -2.03
N THR A 25 -11.71 -13.43 -2.59
CA THR A 25 -10.79 -14.31 -1.87
C THR A 25 -9.52 -13.59 -1.44
N LEU A 26 -8.88 -12.86 -2.36
CA LEU A 26 -7.66 -12.10 -2.06
C LEU A 26 -7.89 -11.04 -0.99
N LEU A 27 -8.99 -10.31 -1.09
CA LEU A 27 -9.35 -9.26 -0.14
C LEU A 27 -9.69 -9.84 1.24
N ALA A 28 -10.42 -10.96 1.31
CA ALA A 28 -10.72 -11.64 2.57
C ALA A 28 -9.44 -12.11 3.27
N VAL A 29 -8.50 -12.70 2.52
CA VAL A 29 -7.19 -13.11 3.04
C VAL A 29 -6.40 -11.88 3.53
N ALA A 30 -6.37 -10.80 2.74
CA ALA A 30 -5.66 -9.58 3.11
C ALA A 30 -6.18 -9.00 4.44
N VAL A 31 -7.50 -8.92 4.62
CA VAL A 31 -8.12 -8.41 5.85
C VAL A 31 -7.85 -9.35 7.03
N ALA A 32 -8.08 -10.65 6.86
CA ALA A 32 -7.96 -11.64 7.93
C ALA A 32 -6.52 -11.79 8.46
N VAL A 33 -5.52 -11.67 7.59
CA VAL A 33 -4.10 -11.78 7.97
C VAL A 33 -3.52 -10.40 8.32
N GLY A 34 -3.87 -9.39 7.55
CA GLY A 34 -3.26 -8.07 7.64
C GLY A 34 -3.67 -7.29 8.87
N LEU A 35 -4.95 -7.32 9.29
CA LEU A 35 -5.39 -6.59 10.49
C LEU A 35 -4.71 -7.09 11.75
N PRO A 36 -4.72 -8.40 12.09
CA PRO A 36 -4.00 -8.90 13.27
C PRO A 36 -2.49 -8.67 13.16
N GLY A 37 -1.92 -8.84 11.98
CA GLY A 37 -0.48 -8.66 11.75
C GLY A 37 -0.03 -7.22 12.02
N ASN A 38 -0.72 -6.22 11.46
CA ASN A 38 -0.38 -4.81 11.67
C ASN A 38 -0.72 -4.33 13.09
N ALA A 39 -1.81 -4.82 13.70
CA ALA A 39 -2.10 -4.56 15.10
C ALA A 39 -0.97 -5.05 16.03
N LEU A 40 -0.42 -6.25 15.77
CA LEU A 40 0.72 -6.80 16.48
C LEU A 40 1.98 -5.93 16.28
N VAL A 41 2.22 -5.42 15.06
CA VAL A 41 3.34 -4.50 14.79
C VAL A 41 3.17 -3.20 15.57
N LEU A 42 1.97 -2.59 15.55
CA LEU A 42 1.68 -1.37 16.31
C LEU A 42 1.88 -1.57 17.81
N TRP A 43 1.31 -2.63 18.37
CA TRP A 43 1.49 -2.98 19.79
C TRP A 43 2.97 -3.16 20.12
N SER A 44 3.69 -3.88 19.29
CA SER A 44 5.10 -4.11 19.46
C SER A 44 5.93 -2.81 19.42
N CYS A 45 5.61 -1.88 18.49
CA CYS A 45 6.25 -0.55 18.44
C CYS A 45 5.94 0.27 19.70
N ALA A 46 4.72 0.16 20.24
CA ALA A 46 4.30 0.89 21.45
C ALA A 46 5.06 0.46 22.69
N VAL A 47 5.29 -0.86 22.89
CA VAL A 47 6.00 -1.40 24.06
C VAL A 47 7.53 -1.33 23.95
N THR A 48 8.04 -0.87 22.82
CA THR A 48 9.50 -0.76 22.62
C THR A 48 10.05 0.48 23.29
N HIS A 49 11.02 0.29 24.19
CA HIS A 49 11.69 1.40 24.90
C HIS A 49 12.58 2.25 23.99
N ARG A 50 13.15 1.69 22.94
CA ARG A 50 14.03 2.42 22.01
C ARG A 50 13.23 3.01 20.86
N ARG A 51 12.98 4.30 20.91
CA ARG A 51 12.30 5.07 19.84
C ARG A 51 13.30 5.50 18.76
N THR A 52 13.58 4.61 17.84
CA THR A 52 14.45 4.91 16.68
C THR A 52 13.62 5.37 15.48
N ILE A 53 14.25 6.09 14.55
CA ILE A 53 13.60 6.55 13.31
C ILE A 53 12.91 5.39 12.55
N PRO A 54 13.53 4.22 12.35
CA PRO A 54 12.85 3.09 11.71
C PRO A 54 11.62 2.59 12.47
N VAL A 55 11.65 2.58 13.82
CA VAL A 55 10.46 2.19 14.63
C VAL A 55 9.31 3.15 14.39
N LEU A 56 9.60 4.45 14.38
CA LEU A 56 8.62 5.49 14.10
C LEU A 56 8.02 5.29 12.68
N LEU A 57 8.84 5.16 11.66
CA LEU A 57 8.36 4.99 10.28
C LEU A 57 7.55 3.68 10.11
N ILE A 58 7.98 2.57 10.73
CA ILE A 58 7.26 1.29 10.73
C ILE A 58 5.93 1.41 11.46
N SER A 59 5.84 2.16 12.56
CA SER A 59 4.57 2.36 13.26
C SER A 59 3.56 3.15 12.42
N HIS A 60 4.00 4.21 11.74
CA HIS A 60 3.13 4.94 10.81
C HIS A 60 2.74 4.10 9.59
N LEU A 61 3.64 3.26 9.08
CA LEU A 61 3.34 2.33 8.00
C LEU A 61 2.28 1.30 8.41
N ALA A 62 2.43 0.68 9.59
CA ALA A 62 1.44 -0.25 10.12
C ALA A 62 0.09 0.43 10.40
N LEU A 63 0.08 1.71 10.83
CA LEU A 63 -1.14 2.50 10.97
C LEU A 63 -1.84 2.72 9.63
N ALA A 64 -1.11 3.10 8.59
CA ALA A 64 -1.65 3.27 7.24
C ALA A 64 -2.22 1.94 6.70
N ASP A 65 -1.52 0.82 6.93
CA ASP A 65 -1.99 -0.51 6.53
C ASP A 65 -3.29 -0.90 7.26
N VAL A 66 -3.41 -0.61 8.57
CA VAL A 66 -4.65 -0.81 9.33
C VAL A 66 -5.78 0.04 8.75
N VAL A 67 -5.54 1.32 8.45
CA VAL A 67 -6.53 2.21 7.83
C VAL A 67 -7.03 1.63 6.50
N THR A 68 -6.13 1.17 5.63
CA THR A 68 -6.50 0.51 4.37
C THR A 68 -7.37 -0.72 4.63
N LEU A 69 -6.91 -1.63 5.49
CA LEU A 69 -7.57 -2.92 5.75
C LEU A 69 -8.93 -2.77 6.43
N LEU A 70 -9.14 -1.72 7.24
CA LEU A 70 -10.44 -1.41 7.84
C LEU A 70 -11.50 -1.00 6.80
N THR A 71 -11.10 -0.55 5.62
CA THR A 71 -12.04 -0.33 4.51
C THR A 71 -12.41 -1.63 3.78
N GLY A 72 -11.63 -2.70 3.96
CA GLY A 72 -11.81 -4.00 3.32
C GLY A 72 -13.21 -4.62 3.45
N PRO A 73 -13.84 -4.62 4.64
CA PRO A 73 -15.20 -5.14 4.82
C PRO A 73 -16.24 -4.50 3.91
N PHE A 74 -16.13 -3.20 3.60
CA PHE A 74 -17.04 -2.51 2.68
C PHE A 74 -16.86 -2.98 1.24
N TYR A 75 -15.62 -3.20 0.81
CA TYR A 75 -15.35 -3.77 -0.51
C TYR A 75 -15.74 -5.25 -0.60
N LEU A 76 -15.55 -6.04 0.47
CA LEU A 76 -16.02 -7.42 0.56
C LEU A 76 -17.54 -7.48 0.38
N ARG A 77 -18.29 -6.60 1.09
CA ARG A 77 -19.74 -6.51 0.93
C ARG A 77 -20.12 -6.16 -0.50
N ALA A 78 -19.53 -5.11 -1.07
CA ALA A 78 -19.82 -4.68 -2.44
C ALA A 78 -19.55 -5.79 -3.47
N LEU A 79 -18.46 -6.55 -3.32
CA LEU A 79 -18.12 -7.67 -4.21
C LEU A 79 -19.07 -8.88 -4.00
N SER A 80 -19.48 -9.17 -2.75
CA SER A 80 -20.37 -10.31 -2.44
C SER A 80 -21.80 -10.06 -2.88
N VAL A 81 -22.29 -8.82 -2.75
CA VAL A 81 -23.66 -8.42 -3.15
C VAL A 81 -23.72 -8.09 -4.65
N GLY A 82 -22.58 -7.79 -5.27
CA GLY A 82 -22.48 -7.35 -6.66
C GLY A 82 -22.89 -5.89 -6.88
N GLN A 83 -23.18 -5.15 -5.82
CA GLN A 83 -23.57 -3.74 -5.86
C GLN A 83 -23.11 -2.98 -4.61
N TRP A 84 -23.06 -1.65 -4.70
CA TRP A 84 -22.75 -0.75 -3.61
C TRP A 84 -24.03 -0.19 -2.99
N ASP A 85 -24.46 -0.75 -1.88
CA ASP A 85 -25.69 -0.42 -1.17
C ASP A 85 -25.47 0.46 0.08
N MET A 86 -24.22 0.95 0.30
CA MET A 86 -23.82 1.64 1.53
C MET A 86 -23.84 3.16 1.41
N GLY A 87 -24.31 3.70 0.29
CA GLY A 87 -24.44 5.15 0.07
C GLY A 87 -23.13 5.85 -0.33
N LEU A 88 -23.31 7.16 -0.65
CA LEU A 88 -22.23 7.99 -1.20
C LEU A 88 -21.15 8.33 -0.18
N ALA A 89 -21.52 8.59 1.08
CA ALA A 89 -20.55 8.95 2.13
C ALA A 89 -19.54 7.84 2.38
N ILE A 90 -19.99 6.59 2.45
CA ILE A 90 -19.09 5.43 2.62
C ILE A 90 -18.26 5.19 1.35
N CYS A 91 -18.86 5.39 0.15
CA CYS A 91 -18.11 5.35 -1.11
C CYS A 91 -16.95 6.35 -1.12
N HIS A 92 -17.19 7.60 -0.76
CA HIS A 92 -16.17 8.64 -0.67
C HIS A 92 -15.12 8.30 0.41
N GLY A 93 -15.57 7.99 1.63
CA GLY A 93 -14.70 7.72 2.78
C GLY A 93 -13.75 6.54 2.55
N CYS A 94 -14.28 5.41 2.07
CA CYS A 94 -13.46 4.23 1.78
C CYS A 94 -12.37 4.51 0.75
N HIS A 95 -12.74 5.14 -0.39
CA HIS A 95 -11.78 5.39 -1.45
C HIS A 95 -10.76 6.47 -1.07
N TYR A 96 -11.19 7.50 -0.33
CA TYR A 96 -10.29 8.54 0.18
C TYR A 96 -9.26 7.96 1.16
N LEU A 97 -9.73 7.18 2.15
CA LEU A 97 -8.85 6.55 3.14
C LEU A 97 -7.88 5.57 2.49
N CYS A 98 -8.35 4.75 1.52
CA CYS A 98 -7.47 3.86 0.77
C CYS A 98 -6.41 4.63 -0.01
N ALA A 99 -6.78 5.68 -0.74
CA ALA A 99 -5.84 6.48 -1.52
C ALA A 99 -4.82 7.19 -0.61
N ALA A 100 -5.29 7.84 0.48
CA ALA A 100 -4.41 8.49 1.44
C ALA A 100 -3.42 7.49 2.07
N ALA A 101 -3.91 6.35 2.54
CA ALA A 101 -3.06 5.31 3.14
C ALA A 101 -2.06 4.73 2.13
N MET A 102 -2.44 4.57 0.86
CA MET A 102 -1.52 4.18 -0.22
C MET A 102 -0.36 5.16 -0.34
N TYR A 103 -0.66 6.47 -0.46
CA TYR A 103 0.39 7.50 -0.55
C TYR A 103 1.27 7.54 0.70
N VAL A 104 0.68 7.44 1.90
CA VAL A 104 1.44 7.34 3.15
C VAL A 104 2.38 6.15 3.11
N SER A 105 1.88 4.97 2.76
CA SER A 105 2.68 3.73 2.77
C SER A 105 3.85 3.82 1.80
N VAL A 106 3.64 4.29 0.56
CA VAL A 106 4.72 4.37 -0.42
C VAL A 106 5.77 5.42 -0.06
N PHE A 107 5.35 6.56 0.48
CA PHE A 107 6.29 7.61 0.90
C PHE A 107 7.08 7.19 2.14
N LEU A 108 6.46 6.49 3.11
CA LEU A 108 7.15 5.93 4.27
C LEU A 108 8.13 4.83 3.89
N ILE A 109 7.79 3.97 2.91
CA ILE A 109 8.71 2.96 2.35
C ILE A 109 9.90 3.66 1.69
N ALA A 110 9.68 4.72 0.93
CA ALA A 110 10.73 5.50 0.33
C ALA A 110 11.63 6.20 1.37
N LEU A 111 11.04 6.82 2.40
CA LEU A 111 11.78 7.42 3.52
C LEU A 111 12.59 6.38 4.30
N LEU A 112 12.02 5.21 4.57
CA LEU A 112 12.72 4.10 5.23
C LEU A 112 13.91 3.62 4.38
N GLY A 113 13.71 3.49 3.07
CA GLY A 113 14.76 3.17 2.10
C GLY A 113 15.88 4.20 2.10
N LEU A 114 15.53 5.49 2.00
CA LEU A 114 16.49 6.60 2.02
C LEU A 114 17.27 6.65 3.35
N HIS A 115 16.57 6.54 4.48
CA HIS A 115 17.22 6.47 5.79
C HIS A 115 18.27 5.34 5.85
N ARG A 116 17.96 4.17 5.32
CA ARG A 116 18.89 3.04 5.24
C ARG A 116 20.09 3.33 4.34
N CYS A 117 19.85 3.93 3.18
CA CYS A 117 20.91 4.34 2.26
C CYS A 117 21.87 5.35 2.93
N LEU A 118 21.34 6.36 3.62
CA LEU A 118 22.13 7.37 4.32
C LEU A 118 22.94 6.76 5.47
N ALA A 119 22.34 5.90 6.30
CA ALA A 119 23.01 5.24 7.41
C ALA A 119 24.23 4.39 6.98
N VAL A 120 24.16 3.80 5.79
CA VAL A 120 25.28 3.03 5.24
C VAL A 120 26.29 3.92 4.50
N SER A 121 25.80 4.93 3.76
CA SER A 121 26.67 5.76 2.91
C SER A 121 27.43 6.83 3.68
N ARG A 122 26.88 7.33 4.78
CA ARG A 122 27.45 8.41 5.60
C ARG A 122 27.29 8.10 7.08
N PRO A 123 28.05 7.16 7.65
CA PRO A 123 27.88 6.73 9.04
C PRO A 123 28.07 7.89 10.06
N ALA A 124 28.95 8.86 9.78
CA ALA A 124 29.11 10.05 10.59
C ALA A 124 27.85 10.91 10.65
N MET A 125 27.14 11.10 9.54
CA MET A 125 25.85 11.81 9.53
C MET A 125 24.75 11.00 10.24
N ALA A 126 24.79 9.67 10.18
CA ALA A 126 23.84 8.82 10.88
C ALA A 126 23.97 8.96 12.42
N VAL A 127 25.19 9.21 12.92
CA VAL A 127 25.43 9.50 14.35
C VAL A 127 24.90 10.88 14.71
N VAL A 128 25.14 11.91 13.88
CA VAL A 128 24.59 13.26 14.11
C VAL A 128 23.07 13.27 14.08
N THR A 129 22.47 12.46 13.18
CA THR A 129 21.00 12.27 13.11
C THR A 129 20.44 11.33 14.19
N ALA A 130 21.24 10.78 15.09
CA ALA A 130 20.78 10.03 16.27
C ALA A 130 20.53 10.93 17.50
N GLY A 131 20.89 12.21 17.46
CA GLY A 131 20.63 13.20 18.51
C GLY A 131 19.14 13.62 18.61
N GLY A 132 18.77 14.34 19.67
CA GLY A 132 17.39 14.74 19.97
C GLY A 132 16.64 15.45 18.83
N HIS A 133 17.32 16.24 18.00
CA HIS A 133 16.75 16.92 16.82
C HIS A 133 16.35 15.95 15.70
N ALA A 134 16.99 14.79 15.58
CA ALA A 134 16.65 13.80 14.56
C ALA A 134 15.30 13.13 14.79
N GLY A 135 14.93 12.92 16.05
CA GLY A 135 13.60 12.44 16.41
C GLY A 135 12.52 13.42 15.98
N GLN A 136 12.70 14.71 16.25
CA GLN A 136 11.77 15.77 15.83
C GLN A 136 11.66 15.87 14.30
N LEU A 137 12.78 15.80 13.59
CA LEU A 137 12.79 15.81 12.12
C LEU A 137 12.04 14.60 11.53
N ALA A 138 12.21 13.41 12.12
CA ALA A 138 11.52 12.21 11.69
C ALA A 138 10.01 12.28 11.94
N HIS A 139 9.57 12.82 13.09
CA HIS A 139 8.15 13.10 13.36
C HIS A 139 7.60 14.14 12.39
N GLY A 140 8.33 15.22 12.12
CA GLY A 140 7.96 16.23 11.13
C GLY A 140 7.81 15.64 9.73
N ALA A 141 8.76 14.79 9.30
CA ALA A 141 8.70 14.11 8.01
C ALA A 141 7.49 13.15 7.92
N ALA A 142 7.21 12.40 8.99
CA ALA A 142 6.02 11.53 9.02
C ALA A 142 4.72 12.36 8.97
N ALA A 143 4.62 13.43 9.71
CA ALA A 143 3.46 14.34 9.69
C ALA A 143 3.27 14.97 8.29
N ALA A 144 4.36 15.46 7.68
CA ALA A 144 4.34 15.99 6.32
C ALA A 144 3.89 14.93 5.31
N THR A 145 4.33 13.69 5.48
CA THR A 145 3.89 12.56 4.64
C THR A 145 2.38 12.36 4.72
N TRP A 146 1.78 12.37 5.92
CA TRP A 146 0.34 12.28 6.08
C TRP A 146 -0.40 13.46 5.44
N LEU A 147 0.07 14.70 5.67
CA LEU A 147 -0.55 15.90 5.07
C LEU A 147 -0.53 15.86 3.54
N VAL A 148 0.62 15.56 2.95
CA VAL A 148 0.76 15.45 1.49
C VAL A 148 -0.14 14.33 0.94
N ALA A 149 -0.17 13.18 1.61
CA ALA A 149 -1.01 12.05 1.21
C ALA A 149 -2.51 12.38 1.24
N LEU A 150 -2.97 13.09 2.27
CA LEU A 150 -4.36 13.54 2.39
C LEU A 150 -4.74 14.49 1.24
N VAL A 151 -3.84 15.42 0.87
CA VAL A 151 -4.06 16.32 -0.27
C VAL A 151 -4.09 15.55 -1.59
N LEU A 152 -3.15 14.64 -1.82
CA LEU A 152 -3.07 13.84 -3.04
C LEU A 152 -4.24 12.87 -3.19
N ALA A 153 -4.90 12.49 -2.10
CA ALA A 153 -6.08 11.63 -2.10
C ALA A 153 -7.39 12.37 -2.45
N VAL A 154 -7.42 13.70 -2.46
CA VAL A 154 -8.64 14.50 -2.74
C VAL A 154 -9.35 14.09 -4.04
N PRO A 155 -8.68 13.79 -5.16
CA PRO A 155 -9.33 13.32 -6.37
C PRO A 155 -10.21 12.08 -6.15
N SER A 156 -9.87 11.23 -5.18
CA SER A 156 -10.66 10.03 -4.84
C SER A 156 -12.04 10.35 -4.23
N ILE A 157 -12.26 11.58 -3.72
CA ILE A 157 -13.59 12.05 -3.31
C ILE A 157 -14.26 12.75 -4.50
N VAL A 158 -13.54 13.69 -5.13
CA VAL A 158 -14.09 14.57 -6.17
C VAL A 158 -14.68 13.79 -7.34
N PHE A 159 -13.99 12.73 -7.76
CA PHE A 159 -14.38 11.93 -8.94
C PHE A 159 -15.14 10.65 -8.59
N ARG A 160 -15.68 10.50 -7.38
CA ARG A 160 -16.53 9.35 -7.04
C ARG A 160 -18.00 9.69 -7.04
N ARG A 161 -18.80 8.75 -7.58
CA ARG A 161 -20.26 8.81 -7.60
C ARG A 161 -20.82 7.41 -7.34
N VAL A 162 -22.02 7.36 -6.79
CA VAL A 162 -22.81 6.12 -6.72
C VAL A 162 -23.85 6.18 -7.83
N GLU A 163 -23.64 5.39 -8.86
CA GLU A 163 -24.51 5.33 -10.05
C GLU A 163 -24.86 3.88 -10.37
N ASN A 164 -26.12 3.61 -10.61
CA ASN A 164 -26.64 2.28 -10.93
C ASN A 164 -26.21 1.20 -9.91
N GLY A 165 -26.19 1.54 -8.63
CA GLY A 165 -25.77 0.63 -7.58
C GLY A 165 -24.26 0.34 -7.55
N HIS A 166 -23.42 1.18 -8.15
CA HIS A 166 -21.96 1.01 -8.12
C HIS A 166 -21.25 2.29 -7.71
N CYS A 167 -20.28 2.18 -6.82
CA CYS A 167 -19.36 3.26 -6.48
C CYS A 167 -18.28 3.36 -7.57
N ARG A 168 -18.43 4.29 -8.50
CA ARG A 168 -17.60 4.44 -9.71
C ARG A 168 -16.80 5.73 -9.70
N ARG A 169 -15.70 5.75 -10.46
CA ARG A 169 -15.01 6.98 -10.84
C ARG A 169 -15.75 7.60 -12.04
N VAL A 170 -16.17 8.85 -11.90
CA VAL A 170 -16.86 9.62 -12.94
C VAL A 170 -16.11 10.94 -13.09
N HIS A 171 -15.53 11.15 -14.26
CA HIS A 171 -14.81 12.38 -14.58
C HIS A 171 -15.66 13.22 -15.53
N SER A 172 -15.61 14.54 -15.36
CA SER A 172 -16.37 15.47 -16.21
C SER A 172 -15.84 15.55 -17.64
N THR A 173 -14.55 15.26 -17.83
CA THR A 173 -13.88 15.22 -19.14
C THR A 173 -12.83 14.10 -19.16
N GLU A 174 -12.47 13.66 -20.36
CA GLU A 174 -11.37 12.71 -20.56
C GLU A 174 -10.04 13.23 -20.02
N ALA A 175 -9.79 14.53 -20.13
CA ALA A 175 -8.59 15.19 -19.59
C ALA A 175 -8.47 14.99 -18.07
N TRP A 176 -9.55 15.07 -17.32
CA TRP A 176 -9.58 14.81 -15.88
C TRP A 176 -9.34 13.33 -15.54
N LEU A 177 -9.82 12.41 -16.38
CA LEU A 177 -9.54 10.99 -16.23
C LEU A 177 -8.05 10.70 -16.43
N VAL A 178 -7.47 11.22 -17.51
CA VAL A 178 -6.04 11.09 -17.81
C VAL A 178 -5.20 11.70 -16.70
N PHE A 179 -5.50 12.92 -16.29
CA PHE A 179 -4.80 13.60 -15.19
C PHE A 179 -4.81 12.79 -13.91
N HIS A 180 -5.99 12.31 -13.48
CA HIS A 180 -6.14 11.55 -12.24
C HIS A 180 -5.35 10.24 -12.27
N ASN A 181 -5.49 9.45 -13.34
CA ASN A 181 -4.79 8.18 -13.49
C ASN A 181 -3.25 8.36 -13.57
N LEU A 182 -2.78 9.39 -14.27
CA LEU A 182 -1.34 9.70 -14.35
C LEU A 182 -0.81 10.23 -13.01
N LEU A 183 -1.52 11.14 -12.35
CA LEU A 183 -1.13 11.65 -11.02
C LEU A 183 -0.96 10.50 -10.02
N GLU A 184 -1.98 9.63 -9.93
CA GLU A 184 -1.98 8.47 -9.04
C GLU A 184 -0.86 7.49 -9.38
N THR A 185 -0.62 7.22 -10.67
CA THR A 185 0.43 6.30 -11.11
C THR A 185 1.84 6.87 -10.91
N ILE A 186 2.05 8.13 -11.25
CA ILE A 186 3.37 8.76 -11.14
C ILE A 186 3.75 8.95 -9.67
N LEU A 187 2.88 9.58 -8.87
CA LEU A 187 3.20 9.94 -7.48
C LEU A 187 2.97 8.77 -6.51
N GLY A 188 2.00 7.89 -6.76
CA GLY A 188 1.67 6.77 -5.90
C GLY A 188 2.50 5.51 -6.18
N TRP A 189 3.21 5.43 -7.31
CA TRP A 189 3.92 4.20 -7.68
C TRP A 189 5.26 4.44 -8.39
N ALA A 190 5.27 5.06 -9.58
CA ALA A 190 6.45 5.10 -10.43
C ALA A 190 7.60 5.91 -9.80
N LEU A 191 7.33 7.14 -9.35
CA LEU A 191 8.34 8.02 -8.77
C LEU A 191 8.94 7.47 -7.47
N PRO A 192 8.16 7.02 -6.47
CA PRO A 192 8.70 6.43 -5.25
C PRO A 192 9.52 5.16 -5.51
N LEU A 193 9.05 4.26 -6.37
CA LEU A 193 9.80 3.04 -6.73
C LEU A 193 11.12 3.37 -7.41
N THR A 194 11.12 4.31 -8.34
CA THR A 194 12.33 4.76 -9.04
C THR A 194 13.32 5.36 -8.05
N ALA A 195 12.87 6.23 -7.15
CA ALA A 195 13.72 6.82 -6.11
C ALA A 195 14.37 5.77 -5.22
N VAL A 196 13.59 4.78 -4.79
CA VAL A 196 14.09 3.66 -3.98
C VAL A 196 15.06 2.80 -4.80
N ALA A 197 14.73 2.44 -6.03
CA ALA A 197 15.59 1.63 -6.90
C ALA A 197 16.96 2.31 -7.15
N ILE A 198 16.97 3.61 -7.44
CA ILE A 198 18.20 4.39 -7.58
C ILE A 198 19.00 4.39 -6.28
N GLY A 199 18.36 4.70 -5.15
CA GLY A 199 19.01 4.71 -3.84
C GLY A 199 19.68 3.37 -3.51
N TYR A 200 18.99 2.27 -3.75
CA TYR A 200 19.55 0.93 -3.53
C TYR A 200 20.64 0.56 -4.55
N GLY A 201 20.49 0.96 -5.80
CA GLY A 201 21.54 0.77 -6.81
C GLY A 201 22.85 1.44 -6.39
N LEU A 202 22.79 2.68 -5.92
CA LEU A 202 23.94 3.42 -5.40
C LEU A 202 24.53 2.75 -4.14
N LEU A 203 23.67 2.25 -3.24
CA LEU A 203 24.09 1.52 -2.05
C LEU A 203 24.83 0.24 -2.40
N ILE A 204 24.32 -0.58 -3.33
CA ILE A 204 24.96 -1.81 -3.80
C ILE A 204 26.35 -1.52 -4.35
N ARG A 205 26.48 -0.47 -5.21
CA ARG A 205 27.77 -0.08 -5.79
C ARG A 205 28.80 0.22 -4.68
N ARG A 206 28.41 0.95 -3.64
CA ARG A 206 29.29 1.26 -2.50
C ARG A 206 29.65 0.03 -1.68
N LEU A 207 28.68 -0.85 -1.35
CA LEU A 207 28.91 -2.05 -0.56
C LEU A 207 29.87 -3.04 -1.27
N ARG A 208 29.79 -3.15 -2.58
CA ARG A 208 30.73 -3.97 -3.37
C ARG A 208 32.17 -3.47 -3.27
N GLN A 209 32.36 -2.16 -3.07
CA GLN A 209 33.69 -1.55 -2.93
C GLN A 209 34.27 -1.72 -1.51
N THR A 210 33.47 -1.97 -0.48
CA THR A 210 33.88 -1.91 0.93
C THR A 210 33.88 -3.24 1.67
N ARG A 211 33.95 -4.41 1.06
CA ARG A 211 34.01 -5.75 1.65
C ARG A 211 33.09 -6.00 2.89
N LEU A 212 32.09 -5.19 3.13
CA LEU A 212 31.19 -5.26 4.29
C LEU A 212 30.04 -6.26 4.05
N ALA A 213 30.36 -7.54 4.01
CA ALA A 213 29.42 -8.63 3.74
C ALA A 213 28.30 -8.81 4.79
N GLN A 214 28.43 -8.26 6.00
CA GLN A 214 27.48 -8.48 7.11
C GLN A 214 26.16 -7.69 6.98
N ARG A 215 26.05 -6.68 6.10
CA ARG A 215 24.85 -5.82 5.95
C ARG A 215 23.78 -6.38 4.99
N GLY A 216 23.98 -7.58 4.43
CA GLY A 216 23.08 -8.16 3.41
C GLY A 216 21.65 -8.47 3.87
N ARG A 217 21.40 -8.63 5.17
CA ARG A 217 20.06 -9.04 5.67
C ARG A 217 19.06 -7.87 5.66
N THR A 218 19.45 -6.71 6.19
CA THR A 218 18.60 -5.50 6.17
C THR A 218 18.32 -5.06 4.74
N PHE A 219 19.33 -5.15 3.88
CA PHE A 219 19.18 -4.90 2.45
C PHE A 219 18.10 -5.80 1.82
N ARG A 220 18.19 -7.12 2.04
CA ARG A 220 17.21 -8.08 1.51
C ARG A 220 15.78 -7.80 1.98
N LEU A 221 15.61 -7.40 3.25
CA LEU A 221 14.28 -7.03 3.76
C LEU A 221 13.68 -5.85 3.00
N VAL A 222 14.44 -4.76 2.85
CA VAL A 222 13.91 -3.56 2.18
C VAL A 222 13.66 -3.83 0.69
N VAL A 223 14.55 -4.57 0.02
CA VAL A 223 14.30 -5.01 -1.35
C VAL A 223 13.02 -5.85 -1.43
N ALA A 224 12.81 -6.77 -0.48
CA ALA A 224 11.60 -7.59 -0.44
C ALA A 224 10.32 -6.73 -0.26
N VAL A 225 10.36 -5.71 0.62
CA VAL A 225 9.24 -4.77 0.82
C VAL A 225 8.95 -3.99 -0.46
N VAL A 226 10.00 -3.47 -1.11
CA VAL A 226 9.86 -2.69 -2.36
C VAL A 226 9.33 -3.55 -3.50
N VAL A 227 9.87 -4.77 -3.66
CA VAL A 227 9.40 -5.71 -4.69
C VAL A 227 7.96 -6.14 -4.41
N ALA A 228 7.62 -6.44 -3.16
CA ALA A 228 6.26 -6.78 -2.77
C ALA A 228 5.29 -5.64 -3.11
N PHE A 229 5.64 -4.40 -2.77
CA PHE A 229 4.85 -3.22 -3.12
C PHE A 229 4.72 -3.06 -4.65
N ALA A 230 5.82 -3.16 -5.39
CA ALA A 230 5.81 -3.04 -6.85
C ALA A 230 4.89 -4.08 -7.52
N VAL A 231 4.96 -5.33 -7.07
CA VAL A 231 4.19 -6.45 -7.63
C VAL A 231 2.71 -6.36 -7.26
N THR A 232 2.39 -5.98 -6.02
CA THR A 232 1.00 -5.93 -5.55
C THR A 232 0.25 -4.70 -6.05
N TRP A 233 0.91 -3.55 -6.22
CA TRP A 233 0.32 -2.31 -6.76
C TRP A 233 0.44 -2.18 -8.27
N GLY A 234 1.42 -2.85 -8.89
CA GLY A 234 1.65 -2.80 -10.33
C GLY A 234 0.40 -3.07 -11.18
N PRO A 235 -0.37 -4.15 -10.94
CA PRO A 235 -1.58 -4.44 -11.68
C PRO A 235 -2.66 -3.34 -11.58
N TYR A 236 -2.78 -2.67 -10.41
CA TYR A 236 -3.69 -1.55 -10.23
C TYR A 236 -3.31 -0.35 -11.11
N HIS A 237 -2.03 0.03 -11.09
CA HIS A 237 -1.53 1.14 -11.90
C HIS A 237 -1.51 0.80 -13.40
N LEU A 238 -1.24 -0.46 -13.74
CA LEU A 238 -1.36 -0.93 -15.14
C LEU A 238 -2.80 -0.79 -15.63
N ALA A 239 -3.81 -1.18 -14.83
CA ALA A 239 -5.21 -0.98 -15.19
C ALA A 239 -5.55 0.51 -15.34
N SER A 240 -4.97 1.41 -14.52
CA SER A 240 -5.11 2.86 -14.66
C SER A 240 -4.51 3.38 -15.97
N LEU A 241 -3.33 2.88 -16.36
CA LEU A 241 -2.70 3.24 -17.64
C LEU A 241 -3.47 2.69 -18.83
N LEU A 242 -4.04 1.49 -18.73
CA LEU A 242 -4.92 0.94 -19.77
C LEU A 242 -6.14 1.82 -19.99
N GLU A 243 -6.76 2.36 -18.93
CA GLU A 243 -7.87 3.33 -19.07
C GLU A 243 -7.42 4.60 -19.84
N VAL A 244 -6.20 5.10 -19.59
CA VAL A 244 -5.66 6.25 -20.35
C VAL A 244 -5.48 5.89 -21.82
N VAL A 245 -4.97 4.71 -22.14
CA VAL A 245 -4.81 4.26 -23.54
C VAL A 245 -6.16 4.08 -24.22
N VAL A 246 -7.16 3.53 -23.53
CA VAL A 246 -8.54 3.39 -24.06
C VAL A 246 -9.11 4.75 -24.45
N VAL A 247 -8.96 5.77 -23.59
CA VAL A 247 -9.40 7.14 -23.89
C VAL A 247 -8.63 7.72 -25.09
N ALA A 248 -7.30 7.55 -25.13
CA ALA A 248 -6.49 8.04 -26.25
C ALA A 248 -6.85 7.39 -27.62
N GLN A 249 -7.47 6.20 -27.61
CA GLN A 249 -7.95 5.51 -28.80
C GLN A 249 -9.41 5.83 -29.14
N GLY A 250 -10.07 6.77 -28.44
CA GLY A 250 -11.46 7.14 -28.67
C GLY A 250 -12.49 6.24 -27.97
N GLY A 251 -12.04 5.43 -27.01
CA GLY A 251 -12.91 4.53 -26.23
C GLY A 251 -13.30 3.24 -26.94
N GLY A 252 -13.91 2.31 -26.18
CA GLY A 252 -14.45 1.06 -26.70
C GLY A 252 -13.43 -0.05 -26.94
N GLY A 253 -13.91 -1.14 -27.52
CA GLY A 253 -13.10 -2.28 -27.93
C GLY A 253 -12.69 -3.23 -26.79
N THR A 254 -11.88 -4.23 -27.18
CA THR A 254 -11.40 -5.29 -26.27
C THR A 254 -10.58 -4.75 -25.11
N LEU A 255 -9.82 -3.66 -25.32
CA LEU A 255 -8.96 -3.08 -24.30
C LEU A 255 -9.75 -2.49 -23.13
N GLU A 256 -10.90 -1.87 -23.40
CA GLU A 256 -11.80 -1.37 -22.37
C GLU A 256 -12.38 -2.52 -21.53
N VAL A 257 -12.78 -3.61 -22.15
CA VAL A 257 -13.27 -4.82 -21.46
C VAL A 257 -12.17 -5.37 -20.54
N VAL A 258 -10.94 -5.47 -21.03
CA VAL A 258 -9.77 -5.92 -20.25
C VAL A 258 -9.51 -4.99 -19.08
N ALA A 259 -9.47 -3.67 -19.28
CA ALA A 259 -9.24 -2.68 -18.24
C ALA A 259 -10.30 -2.78 -17.11
N ARG A 260 -11.56 -2.96 -17.47
CA ARG A 260 -12.67 -3.15 -16.50
C ARG A 260 -12.58 -4.47 -15.75
N ALA A 261 -12.25 -5.57 -16.44
CA ALA A 261 -12.17 -6.90 -15.83
C ALA A 261 -10.97 -7.05 -14.88
N THR A 262 -9.86 -6.36 -15.16
CA THR A 262 -8.64 -6.41 -14.33
C THR A 262 -8.73 -5.56 -13.08
N ARG A 263 -9.61 -4.56 -13.01
CA ARG A 263 -9.70 -3.61 -11.88
C ARG A 263 -10.02 -4.28 -10.53
N PRO A 264 -11.04 -5.17 -10.38
CA PRO A 264 -11.34 -5.78 -9.08
C PRO A 264 -10.21 -6.64 -8.52
N PRO A 265 -9.61 -7.60 -9.26
CA PRO A 265 -8.50 -8.39 -8.74
C PRO A 265 -7.25 -7.55 -8.50
N ALA A 266 -6.97 -6.53 -9.32
CA ALA A 266 -5.85 -5.61 -9.11
C ALA A 266 -6.01 -4.78 -7.82
N THR A 267 -7.22 -4.32 -7.52
CA THR A 267 -7.52 -3.63 -6.25
C THR A 267 -7.33 -4.58 -5.07
N ALA A 268 -7.79 -5.82 -5.16
CA ALA A 268 -7.61 -6.81 -4.10
C ALA A 268 -6.13 -7.14 -3.85
N LEU A 269 -5.30 -7.21 -4.91
CA LEU A 269 -3.85 -7.36 -4.79
C LEU A 269 -3.20 -6.15 -4.08
N ALA A 270 -3.68 -4.94 -4.33
CA ALA A 270 -3.20 -3.75 -3.63
C ALA A 270 -3.47 -3.83 -2.11
N PHE A 271 -4.63 -4.34 -1.69
CA PHE A 271 -4.90 -4.64 -0.28
C PHE A 271 -3.97 -5.70 0.31
N LEU A 272 -3.59 -6.69 -0.47
CA LEU A 272 -2.65 -7.73 -0.04
C LEU A 272 -1.27 -7.14 0.30
N SER A 273 -0.85 -6.04 -0.33
CA SER A 273 0.38 -5.31 0.03
C SER A 273 0.42 -4.98 1.53
N SER A 274 -0.67 -4.46 2.07
CA SER A 274 -0.78 -4.10 3.49
C SER A 274 -0.69 -5.32 4.43
N ALA A 275 -1.15 -6.48 3.98
CA ALA A 275 -1.03 -7.73 4.75
C ALA A 275 0.38 -8.34 4.69
N MET A 276 1.17 -8.04 3.66
CA MET A 276 2.51 -8.59 3.49
C MET A 276 3.56 -7.96 4.41
N ASN A 277 3.41 -6.69 4.80
CA ASN A 277 4.37 -5.97 5.61
C ASN A 277 4.73 -6.68 6.92
N PRO A 278 3.77 -7.11 7.79
CA PRO A 278 4.06 -7.87 8.99
C PRO A 278 4.77 -9.20 8.73
N LEU A 279 4.40 -9.88 7.63
CA LEU A 279 5.02 -11.16 7.24
C LEU A 279 6.49 -10.98 6.85
N LEU A 280 6.79 -9.93 6.08
CA LEU A 280 8.15 -9.59 5.69
C LEU A 280 9.03 -9.26 6.90
N TYR A 281 8.48 -8.51 7.88
CA TYR A 281 9.17 -8.23 9.13
C TYR A 281 9.42 -9.50 9.95
N ALA A 282 8.43 -10.40 10.05
CA ALA A 282 8.57 -11.68 10.74
C ALA A 282 9.61 -12.59 10.09
N CYS A 283 9.67 -12.66 8.76
CA CYS A 283 10.64 -13.43 8.01
C CYS A 283 12.07 -12.90 8.20
N ALA A 284 12.25 -11.58 8.19
CA ALA A 284 13.54 -10.96 8.44
C ALA A 284 14.07 -11.26 9.87
N GLY A 285 13.15 -11.33 10.86
CA GLY A 285 13.49 -11.63 12.25
C GLY A 285 13.89 -13.10 12.52
N ARG A 286 13.42 -14.08 11.73
CA ARG A 286 13.67 -15.52 11.97
C ARG A 286 15.14 -15.93 11.88
N GLY A 287 15.98 -15.19 11.19
CA GLY A 287 17.42 -15.48 11.07
C GLY A 287 18.24 -15.24 12.34
N LEU A 288 17.67 -14.62 13.39
CA LEU A 288 18.32 -14.36 14.68
C LEU A 288 18.03 -15.44 15.74
N ARG A 289 17.42 -16.57 15.39
CA ARG A 289 16.84 -17.54 16.31
C ARG A 289 17.83 -18.54 16.94
N ARG A 290 19.06 -18.16 17.26
CA ARG A 290 19.98 -18.98 18.07
C ARG A 290 20.32 -18.33 19.40
N GLY A 291 19.32 -17.94 20.19
CA GLY A 291 19.51 -17.46 21.56
C GLY A 291 18.28 -16.71 22.09
N THR A 292 17.66 -17.29 23.12
CA THR A 292 16.69 -16.71 24.07
C THR A 292 15.35 -16.20 23.52
N GLY A 293 14.25 -16.69 24.11
CA GLY A 293 12.84 -16.50 23.83
C GLY A 293 12.27 -15.08 23.97
N ARG A 294 12.84 -14.08 23.30
CA ARG A 294 12.35 -12.68 23.31
C ARG A 294 11.44 -12.39 22.11
N SER A 295 10.46 -11.52 22.31
CA SER A 295 9.42 -11.10 21.37
C SER A 295 9.96 -10.67 19.98
N LEU A 296 9.11 -10.74 18.93
CA LEU A 296 9.44 -10.48 17.52
C LEU A 296 10.09 -9.11 17.28
N LEU A 297 9.72 -8.11 18.02
CA LEU A 297 10.13 -6.73 17.77
C LEU A 297 11.52 -6.32 18.27
N PRO A 298 12.03 -6.77 19.42
CA PRO A 298 13.44 -6.57 19.76
C PRO A 298 14.36 -7.10 18.66
N ARG A 299 13.94 -8.14 17.94
CA ARG A 299 14.65 -8.75 16.81
C ARG A 299 14.62 -7.90 15.54
N LEU A 300 13.49 -7.20 15.29
CA LEU A 300 13.37 -6.24 14.20
C LEU A 300 14.22 -4.98 14.47
N LEU A 301 14.32 -4.58 15.73
CA LEU A 301 15.05 -3.41 16.18
C LEU A 301 16.55 -3.64 16.29
N GLU A 302 17.00 -4.86 16.63
CA GLU A 302 18.41 -5.23 16.55
C GLU A 302 18.94 -5.17 15.10
N ILE A 303 18.11 -5.47 14.11
CA ILE A 303 18.42 -5.21 12.70
C ILE A 303 18.64 -3.69 12.47
N SER A 304 17.95 -2.84 13.22
CA SER A 304 18.12 -1.40 13.18
C SER A 304 19.33 -0.91 13.98
N ALA A 305 19.63 -1.51 15.11
CA ALA A 305 20.74 -1.14 16.00
C ALA A 305 22.11 -1.60 15.47
N ILE A 306 22.19 -2.74 14.79
CA ILE A 306 23.43 -3.23 14.14
C ILE A 306 23.89 -2.25 13.03
N ALA A 307 22.98 -1.45 12.46
CA ALA A 307 23.35 -0.39 11.52
C ALA A 307 23.89 0.89 12.21
N GLY A 308 23.76 1.01 13.53
CA GLY A 308 24.18 2.19 14.31
C GLY A 308 25.29 1.92 15.33
N SER A 309 25.74 0.68 15.51
CA SER A 309 26.79 0.33 16.49
C SER A 309 28.04 -0.16 15.75
N THR A 310 28.86 0.78 15.34
CA THR A 310 30.31 0.58 15.23
C THR A 310 30.94 1.62 16.18
N ARG A 311 31.24 1.21 17.38
CA ARG A 311 32.39 1.76 18.11
C ARG A 311 33.65 1.24 17.48
#